data_213bc15f3568cf6412d9430af34c7bb6
#
_entry.id   213bc15f3568cf6412d9430af34c7bb6
#
_cell.length_a   1.000
_cell.length_b   1.000
_cell.length_c   1.000
_cell.angle_alpha   90.00
_cell.angle_beta   90.00
_cell.angle_gamma   90.00
#
_symmetry.space_group_name_H-M   'P 1'
#
loop_
_entity.id
_entity.type
_entity.pdbx_description
1 polymer ?
#
loop_
_entity_poly.entity_id
_entity_poly.type
_entity_poly.pdbx_seq_one_letter_code
_entity_poly.pdbx_strand_id
1 'polypeptide(L)'
;KFRTYYAPNINGKYLDFQESGIEFGGHPFISPSQDYLIVDARNREDKNQKADLYVYFKKKDGAWTKPINLGITVNSTFDERSANVTPDGKYLIFSRRSEGGEMNLYWVSTEVISKLKTAYFKKNK
;
A
#
# COMPACT_ATOMS: atom_id res chain seq x y z
N LYS A 1 5.08 15.62 -6.44
CA LYS A 1 4.63 14.31 -6.90
C LYS A 1 5.64 13.26 -6.48
N PHE A 2 5.21 12.27 -5.71
CA PHE A 2 6.07 11.17 -5.28
C PHE A 2 6.01 10.04 -6.31
N ARG A 3 7.17 9.43 -6.55
CA ARG A 3 7.30 8.26 -7.40
C ARG A 3 8.08 7.19 -6.66
N THR A 4 7.75 5.95 -6.87
CA THR A 4 8.47 4.82 -6.28
C THR A 4 9.46 4.28 -7.31
N TYR A 5 10.71 4.16 -6.89
CA TYR A 5 11.80 3.59 -7.69
C TYR A 5 12.25 2.27 -7.07
N TYR A 6 12.85 1.42 -7.86
CA TYR A 6 13.45 0.19 -7.38
C TYR A 6 14.80 -0.04 -8.06
N ALA A 7 15.68 -0.77 -7.39
CA ALA A 7 16.96 -1.18 -7.94
C ALA A 7 16.95 -2.70 -8.14
N PRO A 8 16.96 -3.18 -9.38
CA PRO A 8 17.05 -4.63 -9.62
C PRO A 8 18.33 -5.22 -9.00
N ASN A 9 18.21 -6.41 -8.43
CA ASN A 9 19.34 -7.17 -7.92
C ASN A 9 19.49 -8.43 -8.75
N ILE A 10 20.58 -8.52 -9.49
CA ILE A 10 20.87 -9.67 -10.34
C ILE A 10 22.18 -10.29 -9.86
N ASN A 11 22.09 -11.53 -9.35
CA ASN A 11 23.25 -12.27 -8.83
C ASN A 11 24.04 -11.49 -7.77
N GLY A 12 23.32 -10.80 -6.87
CA GLY A 12 23.92 -10.03 -5.79
C GLY A 12 24.40 -8.64 -6.17
N LYS A 13 24.24 -8.25 -7.44
CA LYS A 13 24.62 -6.91 -7.91
C LYS A 13 23.38 -6.04 -8.13
N TYR A 14 23.36 -4.87 -7.50
CA TYR A 14 22.30 -3.89 -7.70
C TYR A 14 22.55 -3.08 -8.95
N LEU A 15 21.54 -2.97 -9.79
CA LEU A 15 21.57 -2.10 -10.98
C LEU A 15 21.06 -0.70 -10.60
N ASP A 16 21.12 0.20 -11.57
CA ASP A 16 20.60 1.57 -11.37
C ASP A 16 19.12 1.59 -11.05
N PHE A 17 18.69 2.62 -10.33
CA PHE A 17 17.29 2.79 -9.99
C PHE A 17 16.43 2.97 -11.24
N GLN A 18 15.28 2.30 -11.23
CA GLN A 18 14.30 2.36 -12.31
C GLN A 18 12.93 2.79 -11.73
N GLU A 19 12.13 3.46 -12.55
CA GLU A 19 10.78 3.81 -12.16
C GLU A 19 9.90 2.55 -12.09
N SER A 20 9.15 2.41 -11.00
CA SER A 20 8.24 1.26 -10.83
C SER A 20 6.93 1.41 -11.59
N GLY A 21 6.58 2.61 -12.02
CA GLY A 21 5.27 2.94 -12.55
C GLY A 21 4.29 3.40 -11.48
N ILE A 22 4.70 3.41 -10.21
CA ILE A 22 3.85 3.86 -9.10
C ILE A 22 4.12 5.34 -8.86
N GLU A 23 3.10 6.15 -9.14
CA GLU A 23 3.21 7.62 -9.09
C GLU A 23 2.29 8.25 -8.05
N PHE A 24 1.70 7.44 -7.16
CA PHE A 24 0.74 7.91 -6.17
C PHE A 24 1.05 7.31 -4.82
N GLY A 25 1.25 8.17 -3.82
CA GLY A 25 1.47 7.79 -2.45
C GLY A 25 2.92 7.77 -2.02
N GLY A 26 3.12 7.66 -0.71
CA GLY A 26 4.43 7.62 -0.06
C GLY A 26 4.54 6.44 0.89
N HIS A 27 5.66 6.37 1.61
CA HIS A 27 5.99 5.31 2.58
C HIS A 27 5.69 3.91 2.02
N PRO A 28 6.25 3.53 0.85
CA PRO A 28 5.91 2.27 0.22
C PRO A 28 6.38 1.07 1.03
N PHE A 29 5.51 0.09 1.16
CA PHE A 29 5.84 -1.24 1.66
C PHE A 29 5.63 -2.24 0.53
N ILE A 30 6.67 -2.97 0.14
CA ILE A 30 6.58 -4.05 -0.84
C ILE A 30 6.53 -5.40 -0.12
N SER A 31 5.59 -6.26 -0.52
CA SER A 31 5.51 -7.62 0.04
C SER A 31 6.76 -8.42 -0.32
N PRO A 32 7.17 -9.39 0.50
CA PRO A 32 8.34 -10.23 0.20
C PRO A 32 8.26 -10.94 -1.15
N SER A 33 7.08 -11.36 -1.56
CA SER A 33 6.85 -11.98 -2.88
C SER A 33 6.72 -10.95 -4.00
N GLN A 34 6.72 -9.66 -3.66
CA GLN A 34 6.58 -8.56 -4.62
C GLN A 34 5.27 -8.59 -5.42
N ASP A 35 4.24 -9.22 -4.88
CA ASP A 35 2.93 -9.31 -5.55
C ASP A 35 1.96 -8.20 -5.15
N TYR A 36 2.25 -7.47 -4.08
CA TYR A 36 1.51 -6.25 -3.75
C TYR A 36 2.41 -5.21 -3.09
N LEU A 37 1.97 -3.97 -3.15
CA LEU A 37 2.67 -2.83 -2.55
C LEU A 37 1.64 -1.90 -1.92
N ILE A 38 1.92 -1.43 -0.71
CA ILE A 38 1.02 -0.54 0.04
C ILE A 38 1.66 0.84 0.12
N VAL A 39 0.86 1.87 -0.06
CA VAL A 39 1.27 3.28 0.11
C VAL A 39 0.27 4.00 0.98
N ASP A 40 0.67 5.12 1.54
CA ASP A 40 -0.27 6.09 2.08
C ASP A 40 -0.33 7.32 1.16
N ALA A 41 -1.53 7.87 1.01
CA ALA A 41 -1.72 9.04 0.18
C ALA A 41 -2.94 9.83 0.65
N ARG A 42 -2.90 11.13 0.42
CA ARG A 42 -4.04 11.97 0.72
C ARG A 42 -5.22 11.56 -0.14
N ASN A 43 -6.32 11.29 0.50
CA ASN A 43 -7.57 10.98 -0.18
C ASN A 43 -8.10 12.28 -0.80
N ARG A 44 -8.13 12.33 -2.14
CA ARG A 44 -8.57 13.53 -2.86
C ARG A 44 -10.04 13.86 -2.65
N GLU A 45 -10.81 12.89 -2.23
CA GLU A 45 -12.24 13.08 -1.93
C GLU A 45 -12.45 13.56 -0.50
N ASP A 46 -11.42 13.47 0.35
CA ASP A 46 -11.47 13.97 1.71
C ASP A 46 -11.13 15.46 1.72
N LYS A 47 -12.11 16.28 2.06
CA LYS A 47 -11.95 17.73 2.16
C LYS A 47 -10.86 18.15 3.14
N ASN A 48 -10.56 17.30 4.14
CA ASN A 48 -9.52 17.55 5.12
C ASN A 48 -8.14 17.09 4.65
N GLN A 49 -8.06 16.45 3.48
CA GLN A 49 -6.82 15.97 2.87
C GLN A 49 -6.03 15.03 3.77
N LYS A 50 -6.71 14.20 4.53
CA LYS A 50 -6.08 13.18 5.38
C LYS A 50 -5.68 11.98 4.53
N ALA A 51 -4.66 11.24 5.00
CA ALA A 51 -4.15 10.10 4.27
C ALA A 51 -4.97 8.84 4.55
N ASP A 52 -5.14 8.05 3.51
CA ASP A 52 -5.63 6.68 3.55
C ASP A 52 -4.53 5.73 3.07
N LEU A 53 -4.70 4.45 3.36
CA LEU A 53 -3.84 3.40 2.83
C LEU A 53 -4.45 2.84 1.55
N TYR A 54 -3.57 2.62 0.56
CA TYR A 54 -3.92 2.07 -0.75
C TYR A 54 -3.01 0.90 -1.06
N VAL A 55 -3.51 -0.06 -1.82
CA VAL A 55 -2.74 -1.21 -2.27
C VAL A 55 -2.69 -1.26 -3.79
N TYR A 56 -1.54 -1.65 -4.32
CA TYR A 56 -1.34 -1.99 -5.72
C TYR A 56 -1.08 -3.50 -5.80
N PHE A 57 -1.69 -4.16 -6.74
CA PHE A 57 -1.41 -5.57 -7.03
C PHE A 57 -0.60 -5.70 -8.32
N LYS A 58 0.35 -6.62 -8.34
CA LYS A 58 1.10 -6.91 -9.54
C LYS A 58 0.25 -7.81 -10.45
N LYS A 59 0.10 -7.38 -11.70
CA LYS A 59 -0.61 -8.16 -12.73
C LYS A 59 0.32 -9.20 -13.35
N LYS A 60 -0.24 -10.13 -14.13
CA LYS A 60 0.52 -11.20 -14.79
C LYS A 60 1.59 -10.66 -15.75
N ASP A 61 1.35 -9.51 -16.37
CA ASP A 61 2.30 -8.86 -17.28
C ASP A 61 3.42 -8.11 -16.54
N GLY A 62 3.42 -8.13 -15.20
CA GLY A 62 4.41 -7.44 -14.38
C GLY A 62 4.09 -5.99 -14.06
N ALA A 63 3.06 -5.42 -14.67
CA ALA A 63 2.63 -4.06 -14.35
C ALA A 63 1.82 -4.03 -13.06
N TRP A 64 1.77 -2.87 -12.43
CA TRP A 64 0.95 -2.67 -11.23
C TRP A 64 -0.47 -2.25 -11.61
N THR A 65 -1.44 -2.62 -10.80
CA THR A 65 -2.81 -2.12 -10.92
C THR A 65 -2.85 -0.63 -10.60
N LYS A 66 -4.00 -0.01 -10.79
CA LYS A 66 -4.27 1.30 -10.18
C LYS A 66 -4.36 1.15 -8.67
N PRO A 67 -4.14 2.25 -7.89
CA PRO A 67 -4.25 2.18 -6.45
C PRO A 67 -5.68 1.85 -6.01
N ILE A 68 -5.80 0.93 -5.07
CA ILE A 68 -7.08 0.48 -4.52
C ILE A 68 -7.12 0.86 -3.04
N ASN A 69 -8.13 1.63 -2.66
CA ASN A 69 -8.33 2.01 -1.24
C ASN A 69 -8.56 0.74 -0.41
N LEU A 70 -7.88 0.63 0.74
CA LEU A 70 -8.02 -0.55 1.60
C LEU A 70 -9.38 -0.66 2.28
N GLY A 71 -10.22 0.38 2.19
CA GLY A 71 -11.58 0.32 2.69
C GLY A 71 -11.72 0.63 4.18
N ILE A 72 -12.94 0.58 4.66
CA ILE A 72 -13.31 1.03 6.01
C ILE A 72 -12.80 0.14 7.14
N THR A 73 -12.38 -1.08 6.86
CA THR A 73 -11.74 -1.93 7.88
C THR A 73 -10.41 -1.33 8.34
N VAL A 74 -9.71 -0.64 7.44
CA VAL A 74 -8.40 -0.04 7.69
C VAL A 74 -8.51 1.49 7.75
N ASN A 75 -9.10 2.10 6.74
CA ASN A 75 -9.16 3.55 6.61
C ASN A 75 -10.33 4.13 7.38
N SER A 76 -10.09 5.27 8.02
CA SER A 76 -11.08 6.01 8.81
C SER A 76 -11.15 7.45 8.34
N THR A 77 -11.86 8.28 9.07
CA THR A 77 -11.85 9.74 8.86
C THR A 77 -10.58 10.40 9.39
N PHE A 78 -9.70 9.62 10.05
CA PHE A 78 -8.42 10.10 10.56
C PHE A 78 -7.31 9.84 9.53
N ASP A 79 -6.06 9.97 9.95
CA ASP A 79 -4.88 9.98 9.08
C ASP A 79 -4.13 8.65 9.26
N GLU A 80 -4.25 7.74 8.29
CA GLU A 80 -3.57 6.45 8.30
C GLU A 80 -2.29 6.52 7.48
N ARG A 81 -1.17 6.04 8.04
CA ARG A 81 0.14 6.10 7.39
C ARG A 81 1.03 4.92 7.73
N SER A 82 2.11 4.81 6.97
CA SER A 82 3.28 3.97 7.28
C SER A 82 2.94 2.51 7.49
N ALA A 83 2.25 1.92 6.53
CA ALA A 83 1.85 0.52 6.58
C ALA A 83 3.05 -0.41 6.47
N ASN A 84 2.99 -1.50 7.23
CA ASN A 84 3.93 -2.62 7.16
C ASN A 84 3.15 -3.91 7.33
N VAL A 85 3.70 -5.00 6.81
CA VAL A 85 3.14 -6.34 7.05
C VAL A 85 4.18 -7.15 7.79
N THR A 86 3.73 -7.94 8.77
CA THR A 86 4.62 -8.79 9.56
C THR A 86 5.33 -9.81 8.66
N PRO A 87 6.56 -10.27 9.05
CA PRO A 87 7.33 -11.19 8.21
C PRO A 87 6.61 -12.49 7.84
N ASP A 88 5.70 -12.96 8.70
CA ASP A 88 4.87 -14.14 8.42
C ASP A 88 3.73 -13.85 7.44
N GLY A 89 3.53 -12.59 7.05
CA GLY A 89 2.50 -12.18 6.11
C GLY A 89 1.09 -12.11 6.70
N LYS A 90 0.92 -12.27 8.00
CA LYS A 90 -0.40 -12.43 8.62
C LYS A 90 -1.06 -11.14 9.05
N TYR A 91 -0.29 -10.12 9.40
CA TYR A 91 -0.83 -8.89 9.98
C TYR A 91 -0.31 -7.65 9.27
N LEU A 92 -1.24 -6.75 8.97
CA LEU A 92 -0.96 -5.40 8.50
C LEU A 92 -0.92 -4.47 9.71
N ILE A 93 0.18 -3.74 9.87
CA ILE A 93 0.38 -2.77 10.94
C ILE A 93 0.44 -1.38 10.33
N PHE A 94 -0.23 -0.42 10.93
CA PHE A 94 -0.21 0.96 10.44
C PHE A 94 -0.39 1.94 11.59
N SER A 95 -0.03 3.20 11.35
CA SER A 95 -0.29 4.28 12.30
C SER A 95 -1.56 5.01 11.94
N ARG A 96 -2.25 5.52 12.96
CA ARG A 96 -3.41 6.40 12.81
C ARG A 96 -3.25 7.58 13.74
N ARG A 97 -3.32 8.78 13.16
CA ARG A 97 -3.30 10.01 13.94
C ARG A 97 -4.74 10.52 14.07
N SER A 98 -5.23 10.59 15.30
CA SER A 98 -6.57 11.11 15.59
C SER A 98 -6.61 12.63 15.42
N GLU A 99 -7.81 13.18 15.44
CA GLU A 99 -8.04 14.61 15.34
C GLU A 99 -7.31 15.40 16.45
N GLY A 100 -7.19 14.83 17.64
CA GLY A 100 -6.45 15.43 18.76
C GLY A 100 -4.94 15.33 18.64
N GLY A 101 -4.41 14.75 17.56
CA GLY A 101 -2.98 14.62 17.32
C GLY A 101 -2.32 13.40 17.95
N GLU A 102 -3.05 12.56 18.66
CA GLU A 102 -2.55 11.32 19.20
C GLU A 102 -2.27 10.32 18.07
N MET A 103 -1.11 9.69 18.11
CA MET A 103 -0.74 8.66 17.16
C MET A 103 -0.72 7.31 17.87
N ASN A 104 -1.50 6.36 17.33
CA ASN A 104 -1.53 4.99 17.82
C ASN A 104 -1.21 4.02 16.69
N LEU A 105 -0.74 2.84 17.05
CA LEU A 105 -0.50 1.76 16.11
C LEU A 105 -1.67 0.78 16.17
N TYR A 106 -2.05 0.31 15.00
CA TYR A 106 -3.15 -0.64 14.83
C TYR A 106 -2.65 -1.81 13.99
N TRP A 107 -3.21 -2.99 14.21
CA TRP A 107 -2.98 -4.10 13.29
C TRP A 107 -4.29 -4.82 13.01
N VAL A 108 -4.37 -5.33 11.79
CA VAL A 108 -5.51 -6.14 11.32
C VAL A 108 -4.97 -7.33 10.54
N SER A 109 -5.79 -8.36 10.39
CA SER A 109 -5.43 -9.50 9.53
C SER A 109 -5.21 -9.04 8.10
N THR A 110 -4.20 -9.61 7.42
CA THR A 110 -3.97 -9.37 5.99
C THR A 110 -5.06 -9.95 5.10
N GLU A 111 -6.07 -10.62 5.67
CA GLU A 111 -7.24 -11.04 4.88
C GLU A 111 -7.90 -9.87 4.14
N VAL A 112 -7.84 -8.66 4.69
CA VAL A 112 -8.37 -7.47 4.01
C VAL A 112 -7.71 -7.30 2.64
N ILE A 113 -6.40 -7.56 2.54
CA ILE A 113 -5.64 -7.45 1.29
C ILE A 113 -6.03 -8.60 0.35
N SER A 114 -6.08 -9.84 0.86
CA SER A 114 -6.43 -11.02 0.07
C SER A 114 -7.83 -10.90 -0.55
N LYS A 115 -8.78 -10.40 0.22
CA LYS A 115 -10.15 -10.21 -0.25
C LYS A 115 -10.23 -9.15 -1.36
N LEU A 116 -9.50 -8.06 -1.21
CA LEU A 116 -9.42 -7.02 -2.24
C LEU A 116 -8.78 -7.56 -3.51
N LYS A 117 -7.73 -8.36 -3.40
CA LYS A 117 -7.05 -8.98 -4.53
C LYS A 117 -8.01 -9.88 -5.30
N THR A 118 -8.71 -10.76 -4.60
CA THR A 118 -9.67 -11.68 -5.20
C THR A 118 -10.79 -10.90 -5.92
N ALA A 119 -11.34 -9.89 -5.26
CA ALA A 119 -12.41 -9.07 -5.84
C ALA A 119 -11.95 -8.33 -7.08
N TYR A 120 -10.75 -7.74 -7.04
CA TYR A 120 -10.20 -7.00 -8.17
C TYR A 120 -10.01 -7.90 -9.40
N PHE A 121 -9.32 -9.02 -9.24
CA PHE A 121 -9.02 -9.89 -10.38
C PHE A 121 -10.25 -10.65 -10.89
N LYS A 122 -11.25 -10.89 -10.06
CA LYS A 122 -12.53 -11.43 -10.50
C LYS A 122 -13.30 -10.44 -11.38
N LYS A 123 -13.30 -9.15 -10.98
CA LYS A 123 -14.01 -8.09 -11.69
C LYS A 123 -13.33 -7.70 -13.00
N ASN A 124 -12.00 -7.80 -13.06
CA ASN A 124 -11.19 -7.32 -14.18
C ASN A 124 -10.60 -8.46 -15.01
N LYS A 125 -11.35 -9.52 -15.18
CA LYS A 125 -10.96 -10.63 -16.05
C LYS A 125 -10.93 -10.21 -17.51
#